data_1d50ea1ee81c8532bee650c2d3595e5f
#
_entry.id   1d50ea1ee81c8532bee650c2d3595e5f
#
_cell.length_a   1.000
_cell.length_b   1.000
_cell.length_c   1.000
_cell.angle_alpha   90.00
_cell.angle_beta   90.00
_cell.angle_gamma   90.00
#
_symmetry.space_group_name_H-M   'P 1'
#
loop_
_entity.id
_entity.type
_entity.pdbx_description
1 polymer ?
#
loop_
_entity_poly.entity_id
_entity_poly.type
_entity_poly.pdbx_seq_one_letter_code
_entity_poly.pdbx_strand_id
1 'polypeptide(L)'
;MTDRQQLAIKYSWSFVTQDSIDAALLFYGKLFELKPELKPLFKDDIGVQAQKLVAMITAVVSQLQRMDELSEQISALGKRHGGYGVQAHHYPAVGEALIWMLEQRLQEQWSPETREAWLLLYQLLSDKMIRAVNTAESSVNQ
;
A
#
# COMPACT_ATOMS: atom_id res chain seq x y z
N MET A 1 11.46 -12.20 1.96
CA MET A 1 10.41 -12.31 3.02
C MET A 1 10.33 -13.75 3.49
N THR A 2 10.40 -13.97 4.80
CA THR A 2 10.33 -15.32 5.36
C THR A 2 8.90 -15.84 5.36
N ASP A 3 8.74 -17.17 5.50
CA ASP A 3 7.41 -17.79 5.62
C ASP A 3 6.66 -17.23 6.82
N ARG A 4 7.36 -17.02 7.93
CA ARG A 4 6.77 -16.46 9.15
C ARG A 4 6.26 -15.03 8.94
N GLN A 5 7.00 -14.21 8.20
CA GLN A 5 6.56 -12.86 7.85
C GLN A 5 5.33 -12.89 6.94
N GLN A 6 5.32 -13.80 5.96
CA GLN A 6 4.17 -13.96 5.08
C GLN A 6 2.92 -14.39 5.85
N LEU A 7 3.07 -15.31 6.80
CA LEU A 7 1.96 -15.74 7.66
C LEU A 7 1.43 -14.60 8.52
N ALA A 8 2.33 -13.79 9.09
CA ALA A 8 1.92 -12.63 9.89
C ALA A 8 1.08 -11.65 9.08
N ILE A 9 1.47 -11.38 7.83
CA ILE A 9 0.73 -10.51 6.93
C ILE A 9 -0.65 -11.12 6.58
N LYS A 10 -0.67 -12.37 6.16
CA LYS A 10 -1.92 -13.05 5.79
C LYS A 10 -2.92 -13.11 6.95
N TYR A 11 -2.41 -13.48 8.13
CA TYR A 11 -3.24 -13.61 9.33
C TYR A 11 -3.83 -12.25 9.73
N SER A 12 -2.99 -11.23 9.82
CA SER A 12 -3.43 -9.90 10.20
C SER A 12 -4.41 -9.31 9.18
N TRP A 13 -4.15 -9.50 7.88
CA TRP A 13 -5.05 -9.01 6.83
C TRP A 13 -6.41 -9.68 6.90
N SER A 14 -6.48 -10.95 7.30
CA SER A 14 -7.75 -11.66 7.46
C SER A 14 -8.67 -10.99 8.50
N PHE A 15 -8.10 -10.39 9.54
CA PHE A 15 -8.87 -9.60 10.51
C PHE A 15 -9.36 -8.29 9.91
N VAL A 16 -8.51 -7.60 9.17
CA VAL A 16 -8.84 -6.31 8.56
C VAL A 16 -9.96 -6.46 7.54
N THR A 17 -9.97 -7.56 6.77
CA THR A 17 -10.97 -7.78 5.72
C THR A 17 -12.38 -8.02 6.25
N GLN A 18 -12.57 -8.22 7.54
CA GLN A 18 -13.91 -8.30 8.13
C GLN A 18 -14.65 -6.96 8.05
N ASP A 19 -13.89 -5.85 8.11
CA ASP A 19 -14.41 -4.47 7.96
C ASP A 19 -13.48 -3.66 7.08
N SER A 20 -13.22 -4.17 5.88
CA SER A 20 -12.16 -3.65 5.02
C SER A 20 -12.41 -2.23 4.53
N ILE A 21 -13.66 -1.86 4.26
CA ILE A 21 -13.96 -0.50 3.80
C ILE A 21 -13.74 0.51 4.92
N ASP A 22 -14.17 0.20 6.14
CA ASP A 22 -13.91 1.07 7.30
C ASP A 22 -12.40 1.25 7.53
N ALA A 23 -11.63 0.17 7.40
CA ALA A 23 -10.18 0.22 7.51
C ALA A 23 -9.57 1.14 6.44
N ALA A 24 -10.03 1.02 5.19
CA ALA A 24 -9.56 1.86 4.10
C ALA A 24 -9.90 3.32 4.31
N LEU A 25 -11.08 3.63 4.84
CA LEU A 25 -11.47 5.00 5.17
C LEU A 25 -10.60 5.58 6.27
N LEU A 26 -10.24 4.79 7.29
CA LEU A 26 -9.27 5.20 8.30
C LEU A 26 -7.92 5.53 7.68
N PHE A 27 -7.47 4.69 6.76
CA PHE A 27 -6.23 4.91 6.04
C PHE A 27 -6.22 6.26 5.31
N TYR A 28 -7.26 6.53 4.51
CA TYR A 28 -7.33 7.79 3.76
C TYR A 28 -7.45 9.00 4.67
N GLY A 29 -8.23 8.89 5.75
CA GLY A 29 -8.33 9.97 6.73
C GLY A 29 -6.97 10.34 7.32
N LYS A 30 -6.19 9.33 7.71
CA LYS A 30 -4.84 9.54 8.23
C LYS A 30 -3.89 10.09 7.17
N LEU A 31 -3.95 9.55 5.96
CA LEU A 31 -3.11 10.00 4.87
C LEU A 31 -3.32 11.49 4.58
N PHE A 32 -4.57 11.93 4.49
CA PHE A 32 -4.89 13.33 4.19
C PHE A 32 -4.59 14.26 5.38
N GLU A 33 -4.57 13.73 6.60
CA GLU A 33 -4.09 14.46 7.78
C GLU A 33 -2.59 14.70 7.70
N LEU A 34 -1.84 13.66 7.32
CA LEU A 34 -0.37 13.74 7.20
C LEU A 34 0.08 14.57 6.01
N LYS A 35 -0.63 14.44 4.88
CA LYS A 35 -0.32 15.10 3.61
C LYS A 35 -1.60 15.61 2.94
N PRO A 36 -2.13 16.77 3.39
CA PRO A 36 -3.37 17.31 2.82
C PRO A 36 -3.29 17.55 1.30
N GLU A 37 -2.09 17.77 0.79
CA GLU A 37 -1.82 18.00 -0.64
C GLU A 37 -2.15 16.80 -1.51
N LEU A 38 -2.29 15.61 -0.92
CA LEU A 38 -2.64 14.41 -1.67
C LEU A 38 -4.14 14.31 -1.95
N LYS A 39 -4.97 14.96 -1.15
CA LYS A 39 -6.42 14.86 -1.30
C LYS A 39 -6.93 15.24 -2.70
N PRO A 40 -6.46 16.32 -3.33
CA PRO A 40 -6.91 16.68 -4.68
C PRO A 40 -6.49 15.67 -5.75
N LEU A 41 -5.51 14.80 -5.49
CA LEU A 41 -5.04 13.82 -6.46
C LEU A 41 -6.01 12.63 -6.58
N PHE A 42 -6.86 12.42 -5.58
CA PHE A 42 -7.86 11.35 -5.57
C PHE A 42 -9.17 11.91 -6.10
N LYS A 43 -9.40 11.72 -7.41
CA LYS A 43 -10.54 12.29 -8.14
C LYS A 43 -11.80 11.47 -8.04
N ASP A 44 -11.67 10.18 -7.73
CA ASP A 44 -12.81 9.29 -7.55
C ASP A 44 -13.45 9.50 -6.18
N ASP A 45 -14.70 9.06 -6.04
CA ASP A 45 -15.35 8.97 -4.74
C ASP A 45 -14.50 8.15 -3.77
N ILE A 46 -14.45 8.58 -2.51
CA ILE A 46 -13.61 7.93 -1.49
C ILE A 46 -14.01 6.46 -1.26
N GLY A 47 -15.29 6.13 -1.40
CA GLY A 47 -15.75 4.75 -1.30
C GLY A 47 -15.19 3.88 -2.42
N VAL A 48 -15.13 4.41 -3.63
CA VAL A 48 -14.53 3.73 -4.79
C VAL A 48 -13.03 3.54 -4.56
N GLN A 49 -12.34 4.56 -4.08
CA GLN A 49 -10.92 4.48 -3.76
C GLN A 49 -10.66 3.44 -2.67
N ALA A 50 -11.52 3.39 -1.65
CA ALA A 50 -11.41 2.39 -0.58
C ALA A 50 -11.52 0.97 -1.13
N GLN A 51 -12.46 0.71 -2.03
CA GLN A 51 -12.63 -0.58 -2.67
C GLN A 51 -11.39 -0.98 -3.48
N LYS A 52 -10.82 -0.04 -4.24
CA LYS A 52 -9.62 -0.27 -5.03
C LYS A 52 -8.41 -0.59 -4.16
N LEU A 53 -8.25 0.12 -3.06
CA LEU A 53 -7.15 -0.11 -2.12
C LEU A 53 -7.25 -1.51 -1.52
N VAL A 54 -8.42 -1.89 -1.03
CA VAL A 54 -8.64 -3.20 -0.42
C VAL A 54 -8.39 -4.31 -1.44
N ALA A 55 -8.89 -4.16 -2.66
CA ALA A 55 -8.70 -5.15 -3.73
C ALA A 55 -7.21 -5.32 -4.06
N MET A 56 -6.47 -4.22 -4.13
CA MET A 56 -5.03 -4.26 -4.42
C MET A 56 -4.26 -4.97 -3.31
N ILE A 57 -4.49 -4.59 -2.05
CA ILE A 57 -3.78 -5.20 -0.94
C ILE A 57 -4.13 -6.69 -0.84
N THR A 58 -5.40 -7.04 -1.01
CA THR A 58 -5.84 -8.43 -0.98
C THR A 58 -5.15 -9.26 -2.07
N ALA A 59 -5.02 -8.72 -3.28
CA ALA A 59 -4.34 -9.39 -4.37
C ALA A 59 -2.86 -9.62 -4.03
N VAL A 60 -2.18 -8.64 -3.48
CA VAL A 60 -0.77 -8.76 -3.07
C VAL A 60 -0.63 -9.80 -1.96
N VAL A 61 -1.47 -9.72 -0.93
CA VAL A 61 -1.42 -10.64 0.21
C VAL A 61 -1.66 -12.08 -0.23
N SER A 62 -2.57 -12.30 -1.18
CA SER A 62 -2.88 -13.65 -1.67
C SER A 62 -1.72 -14.27 -2.47
N GLN A 63 -0.77 -13.46 -2.93
CA GLN A 63 0.32 -13.91 -3.80
C GLN A 63 1.70 -13.53 -3.29
N LEU A 64 1.87 -13.46 -1.97
CA LEU A 64 3.16 -13.07 -1.36
C LEU A 64 4.33 -13.97 -1.80
N GLN A 65 4.07 -15.25 -2.05
CA GLN A 65 5.09 -16.19 -2.50
C GLN A 65 5.51 -15.94 -3.94
N ARG A 66 4.73 -15.16 -4.70
CA ARG A 66 4.94 -14.89 -6.11
C ARG A 66 5.21 -13.42 -6.41
N MET A 67 5.84 -12.73 -5.49
CA MET A 67 6.11 -11.29 -5.64
C MET A 67 6.88 -10.98 -6.93
N ASP A 68 7.80 -11.85 -7.33
CA ASP A 68 8.57 -11.67 -8.56
C ASP A 68 7.67 -11.76 -9.79
N GLU A 69 6.67 -12.66 -9.77
CA GLU A 69 5.71 -12.80 -10.87
C GLU A 69 4.77 -11.60 -10.97
N LEU A 70 4.55 -10.88 -9.85
CA LEU A 70 3.72 -9.69 -9.82
C LEU A 70 4.47 -8.43 -10.20
N SER A 71 5.75 -8.51 -10.51
CA SER A 71 6.62 -7.35 -10.73
C SER A 71 6.07 -6.41 -11.80
N GLU A 72 5.54 -6.93 -12.91
CA GLU A 72 4.97 -6.11 -13.98
C GLU A 72 3.72 -5.37 -13.53
N GLN A 73 2.83 -6.03 -12.78
CA GLN A 73 1.60 -5.42 -12.26
C GLN A 73 1.92 -4.34 -11.24
N ILE A 74 2.91 -4.57 -10.36
CA ILE A 74 3.36 -3.59 -9.38
C ILE A 74 3.97 -2.39 -10.09
N SER A 75 4.78 -2.62 -11.11
CA SER A 75 5.39 -1.56 -11.91
C SER A 75 4.32 -0.72 -12.62
N ALA A 76 3.32 -1.37 -13.22
CA ALA A 76 2.22 -0.68 -13.88
C ALA A 76 1.42 0.18 -12.89
N LEU A 77 1.21 -0.31 -11.67
CA LEU A 77 0.55 0.45 -10.60
C LEU A 77 1.36 1.69 -10.23
N GLY A 78 2.69 1.55 -10.12
CA GLY A 78 3.58 2.68 -9.84
C GLY A 78 3.49 3.76 -10.91
N LYS A 79 3.48 3.36 -12.18
CA LYS A 79 3.36 4.27 -13.31
C LYS A 79 2.02 5.02 -13.27
N ARG A 80 0.93 4.33 -12.96
CA ARG A 80 -0.39 4.98 -12.83
C ARG A 80 -0.40 5.99 -11.70
N HIS A 81 0.21 5.67 -10.56
CA HIS A 81 0.30 6.63 -9.44
C HIS A 81 1.11 7.87 -9.83
N GLY A 82 2.23 7.68 -10.52
CA GLY A 82 3.01 8.80 -11.06
C GLY A 82 2.18 9.67 -12.01
N GLY A 83 1.36 9.04 -12.85
CA GLY A 83 0.46 9.75 -13.77
C GLY A 83 -0.61 10.57 -13.06
N TYR A 84 -0.98 10.21 -11.83
CA TYR A 84 -1.92 10.97 -11.01
C TYR A 84 -1.25 12.08 -10.19
N GLY A 85 0.07 12.24 -10.29
CA GLY A 85 0.82 13.26 -9.56
C GLY A 85 1.42 12.79 -8.25
N VAL A 86 1.33 11.50 -7.94
CA VAL A 86 1.97 10.92 -6.74
C VAL A 86 3.47 10.85 -6.99
N GLN A 87 4.26 11.43 -6.09
CA GLN A 87 5.70 11.52 -6.21
C GLN A 87 6.38 10.65 -5.16
N ALA A 88 7.69 10.38 -5.37
CA ALA A 88 8.45 9.51 -4.46
C ALA A 88 8.38 9.98 -3.00
N HIS A 89 8.40 11.30 -2.76
CA HIS A 89 8.36 11.83 -1.40
C HIS A 89 7.00 11.64 -0.68
N HIS A 90 5.95 11.23 -1.41
CA HIS A 90 4.65 10.93 -0.82
C HIS A 90 4.59 9.54 -0.20
N TYR A 91 5.44 8.61 -0.64
CA TYR A 91 5.37 7.20 -0.21
C TYR A 91 5.62 7.00 1.29
N PRO A 92 6.52 7.74 1.97
CA PRO A 92 6.66 7.58 3.41
C PRO A 92 5.38 7.88 4.19
N ALA A 93 4.62 8.89 3.79
CA ALA A 93 3.34 9.21 4.43
C ALA A 93 2.30 8.12 4.17
N VAL A 94 2.28 7.55 2.97
CA VAL A 94 1.39 6.42 2.63
C VAL A 94 1.71 5.22 3.52
N GLY A 95 2.99 4.89 3.68
CA GLY A 95 3.41 3.82 4.56
C GLY A 95 3.05 4.06 6.02
N GLU A 96 3.25 5.27 6.50
CA GLU A 96 2.89 5.65 7.86
C GLU A 96 1.37 5.52 8.10
N ALA A 97 0.56 5.98 7.16
CA ALA A 97 -0.89 5.86 7.24
C ALA A 97 -1.34 4.40 7.23
N LEU A 98 -0.71 3.56 6.41
CA LEU A 98 -1.01 2.13 6.34
C LEU A 98 -0.70 1.44 7.67
N ILE A 99 0.48 1.65 8.22
CA ILE A 99 0.89 1.05 9.50
C ILE A 99 -0.04 1.53 10.62
N TRP A 100 -0.36 2.82 10.66
CA TRP A 100 -1.27 3.37 11.65
C TRP A 100 -2.65 2.70 11.57
N MET A 101 -3.20 2.57 10.37
CA MET A 101 -4.51 1.94 10.15
C MET A 101 -4.50 0.49 10.64
N LEU A 102 -3.45 -0.27 10.29
CA LEU A 102 -3.33 -1.67 10.72
C LEU A 102 -3.28 -1.78 12.24
N GLU A 103 -2.50 -0.92 12.89
CA GLU A 103 -2.41 -0.89 14.36
C GLU A 103 -3.77 -0.61 14.99
N GLN A 104 -4.52 0.37 14.46
CA GLN A 104 -5.83 0.73 14.99
C GLN A 104 -6.84 -0.41 14.84
N ARG A 105 -6.80 -1.12 13.71
CA ARG A 105 -7.76 -2.20 13.44
C ARG A 105 -7.41 -3.50 14.14
N LEU A 106 -6.13 -3.78 14.32
CA LEU A 106 -5.66 -5.05 14.89
C LEU A 106 -5.55 -5.01 16.41
N GLN A 107 -5.27 -3.86 17.00
CA GLN A 107 -5.14 -3.66 18.44
C GLN A 107 -4.33 -4.78 19.13
N GLU A 108 -4.98 -5.69 19.83
CA GLU A 108 -4.31 -6.78 20.54
C GLU A 108 -3.61 -7.77 19.60
N GLN A 109 -4.06 -7.85 18.35
CA GLN A 109 -3.45 -8.70 17.33
C GLN A 109 -2.20 -8.06 16.70
N TRP A 110 -1.96 -6.78 17.00
CA TRP A 110 -0.79 -6.06 16.53
C TRP A 110 0.42 -6.42 17.38
N SER A 111 1.52 -6.80 16.73
CA SER A 111 2.76 -7.16 17.40
C SER A 111 3.95 -6.52 16.67
N PRO A 112 5.13 -6.41 17.33
CA PRO A 112 6.32 -5.95 16.63
C PRO A 112 6.66 -6.77 15.39
N GLU A 113 6.44 -8.08 15.45
CA GLU A 113 6.68 -8.99 14.32
C GLU A 113 5.74 -8.66 13.14
N THR A 114 4.46 -8.45 13.41
CA THR A 114 3.47 -8.08 12.39
C THR A 114 3.83 -6.73 11.79
N ARG A 115 4.22 -5.76 12.61
CA ARG A 115 4.65 -4.44 12.16
C ARG A 115 5.84 -4.53 11.20
N GLU A 116 6.86 -5.27 11.60
CA GLU A 116 8.06 -5.43 10.77
C GLU A 116 7.76 -6.11 9.44
N ALA A 117 6.88 -7.12 9.45
CA ALA A 117 6.48 -7.80 8.22
C ALA A 117 5.77 -6.85 7.25
N TRP A 118 4.84 -6.04 7.75
CA TRP A 118 4.13 -5.06 6.91
C TRP A 118 5.06 -3.94 6.42
N LEU A 119 5.99 -3.48 7.24
CA LEU A 119 6.99 -2.49 6.82
C LEU A 119 7.86 -3.04 5.69
N LEU A 120 8.30 -4.29 5.81
CA LEU A 120 9.09 -4.92 4.77
C LEU A 120 8.29 -5.05 3.47
N LEU A 121 7.05 -5.51 3.54
CA LEU A 121 6.19 -5.62 2.37
C LEU A 121 5.99 -4.25 1.71
N TYR A 122 5.70 -3.23 2.50
CA TYR A 122 5.49 -1.88 1.98
C TYR A 122 6.74 -1.34 1.30
N GLN A 123 7.92 -1.56 1.90
CA GLN A 123 9.18 -1.15 1.28
C GLN A 123 9.40 -1.82 -0.08
N LEU A 124 9.14 -3.12 -0.16
CA LEU A 124 9.29 -3.86 -1.41
C LEU A 124 8.35 -3.32 -2.50
N LEU A 125 7.11 -3.03 -2.14
CA LEU A 125 6.12 -2.49 -3.07
C LEU A 125 6.48 -1.07 -3.51
N SER A 126 6.77 -0.19 -2.56
CA SER A 126 7.05 1.22 -2.87
C SER A 126 8.32 1.38 -3.68
N ASP A 127 9.37 0.61 -3.40
CA ASP A 127 10.61 0.65 -4.17
C ASP A 127 10.36 0.27 -5.63
N LYS A 128 9.59 -0.78 -5.88
CA LYS A 128 9.24 -1.20 -7.24
C LYS A 128 8.42 -0.15 -7.97
N MET A 129 7.47 0.47 -7.29
CA MET A 129 6.62 1.51 -7.87
C MET A 129 7.43 2.77 -8.21
N ILE A 130 8.30 3.19 -7.30
CA ILE A 130 9.17 4.37 -7.51
C ILE A 130 10.13 4.12 -8.67
N ARG A 131 10.76 2.95 -8.73
CA ARG A 131 11.68 2.58 -9.83
C ARG A 131 10.97 2.57 -11.17
N ALA A 132 9.72 2.10 -11.21
CA ALA A 132 8.95 2.07 -12.45
C ALA A 132 8.71 3.47 -13.01
N VAL A 133 8.39 4.44 -12.14
CA VAL A 133 8.22 5.85 -12.54
C VAL A 133 9.54 6.43 -13.02
N ASN A 134 10.63 6.24 -12.29
CA ASN A 134 11.94 6.76 -12.65
C ASN A 134 12.41 6.20 -14.00
N THR A 135 12.20 4.90 -14.23
CA THR A 135 12.55 4.26 -15.51
C THR A 135 11.75 4.86 -16.66
N ALA A 136 10.44 5.07 -16.48
CA ALA A 136 9.58 5.66 -17.48
C ALA A 136 10.01 7.10 -17.81
N GLU A 137 10.34 7.91 -16.79
CA GLU A 137 10.83 9.28 -16.98
C GLU A 137 12.16 9.29 -17.72
N SER A 138 13.09 8.40 -17.37
CA SER A 138 14.36 8.27 -18.07
C SER A 138 14.19 7.91 -19.54
N SER A 139 13.25 7.03 -19.86
CA SER A 139 12.95 6.62 -21.22
C SER A 139 12.37 7.79 -22.05
N VAL A 140 11.52 8.62 -21.43
CA VAL A 140 10.91 9.78 -22.09
C VAL A 140 11.96 10.86 -22.35
N ASN A 141 12.96 11.01 -21.49
CA ASN A 141 13.99 12.03 -21.58
C ASN A 141 15.15 11.65 -22.52
N GLN A 142 15.17 10.44 -23.02
CA GLN A 142 16.14 9.98 -24.00
C GLN A 142 15.62 10.17 -25.41
#